data_af5b11c771757ddd843385f08aba962d
#
_entry.id   af5b11c771757ddd843385f08aba962d
#
_cell.length_a   1.000
_cell.length_b   1.000
_cell.length_c   1.000
_cell.angle_alpha   90.00
_cell.angle_beta   90.00
_cell.angle_gamma   90.00
#
_symmetry.space_group_name_H-M   'P 1'
#
loop_
_entity.id
_entity.type
_entity.pdbx_description
1 polymer ?
#
loop_
_entity_poly.entity_id
_entity_poly.type
_entity_poly.pdbx_seq_one_letter_code
_entity_poly.pdbx_strand_id
1 'polypeptide(L)'
;IRTRDSWTISIDAGIHGEGRTMVGLSDANIFGTGNTLKLKTNFSRRDFSYGGNIVEYKIPNVLGTFYTADFSAGRDFYNSELNLGLRKEFIRPTDYEIGLTYSDIKSKRYMVDLDTSLLVKVRNLDVWGGKSHYIRSIKSSVFLTGRYSYARFSRRPPVTADYNPALHDHDAMLFGGGLYREKFYTANMVYGFGTREYLATGYKAELVSGYSWGEFNDEMYLGMSYQTGGFRGM
;
A
#
# COMPACT_ATOMS: atom_id res chain seq x y z
N ILE A 1 -35.60 4.06 -4.09
CA ILE A 1 -34.25 3.55 -3.79
C ILE A 1 -34.45 2.21 -3.08
N ARG A 2 -33.98 1.10 -3.66
CA ARG A 2 -33.93 -0.20 -2.97
C ARG A 2 -32.56 -0.28 -2.28
N THR A 3 -32.54 -0.16 -0.98
CA THR A 3 -31.37 -0.47 -0.15
C THR A 3 -31.40 -1.97 0.15
N ARG A 4 -30.27 -2.63 -0.03
CA ARG A 4 -30.07 -4.02 0.38
C ARG A 4 -29.11 -4.00 1.55
N ASP A 5 -29.58 -4.45 2.70
CA ASP A 5 -28.71 -4.64 3.85
C ASP A 5 -27.67 -5.71 3.50
N SER A 6 -26.42 -5.37 3.64
CA SER A 6 -25.30 -6.32 3.53
C SER A 6 -24.67 -6.50 4.90
N TRP A 7 -24.28 -7.73 5.20
CA TRP A 7 -23.48 -8.01 6.39
C TRP A 7 -22.14 -7.26 6.28
N THR A 8 -21.82 -6.48 7.29
CA THR A 8 -20.57 -5.71 7.36
C THR A 8 -19.51 -6.46 8.14
N ILE A 9 -19.91 -7.45 8.94
CA ILE A 9 -19.02 -8.24 9.78
C ILE A 9 -18.57 -9.47 9.00
N SER A 10 -17.25 -9.72 9.00
CA SER A 10 -16.64 -10.93 8.48
C SER A 10 -15.64 -11.52 9.44
N ILE A 11 -15.48 -12.84 9.39
CA ILE A 11 -14.49 -13.59 10.15
C ILE A 11 -13.54 -14.21 9.14
N ASP A 12 -12.25 -13.97 9.35
CA ASP A 12 -11.17 -14.51 8.54
C ASP A 12 -10.37 -15.52 9.39
N ALA A 13 -10.01 -16.64 8.80
CA ALA A 13 -9.07 -17.57 9.41
C ALA A 13 -8.02 -17.96 8.37
N GLY A 14 -6.77 -17.90 8.75
CA GLY A 14 -5.65 -18.22 7.87
C GLY A 14 -4.60 -19.08 8.55
N ILE A 15 -3.99 -19.96 7.77
CA ILE A 15 -2.84 -20.75 8.18
C ILE A 15 -1.64 -20.19 7.43
N HIS A 16 -0.66 -19.70 8.17
CA HIS A 16 0.62 -19.24 7.63
C HIS A 16 1.67 -20.33 7.82
N GLY A 17 2.71 -20.30 6.98
CA GLY A 17 3.87 -21.18 7.14
C GLY A 17 4.41 -21.15 8.56
N GLU A 18 5.29 -22.08 8.91
CA GLU A 18 5.91 -22.21 10.23
C GLU A 18 4.94 -22.53 11.42
N GLY A 19 3.78 -23.09 11.11
CA GLY A 19 2.83 -23.52 12.15
C GLY A 19 2.11 -22.39 12.86
N ARG A 20 1.87 -21.25 12.18
CA ARG A 20 1.11 -20.11 12.69
C ARG A 20 -0.33 -20.13 12.18
N THR A 21 -1.26 -19.70 13.00
CA THR A 21 -2.66 -19.51 12.66
C THR A 21 -3.08 -18.11 13.02
N MET A 22 -3.82 -17.48 12.14
CA MET A 22 -4.42 -16.15 12.35
C MET A 22 -5.94 -16.30 12.36
N VAL A 23 -6.58 -15.65 13.31
CA VAL A 23 -8.03 -15.45 13.33
C VAL A 23 -8.29 -13.95 13.31
N GLY A 24 -9.12 -13.51 12.37
CA GLY A 24 -9.48 -12.11 12.17
C GLY A 24 -10.98 -11.89 12.32
N LEU A 25 -11.35 -10.75 12.87
CA LEU A 25 -12.69 -10.21 12.86
C LEU A 25 -12.65 -8.85 12.21
N SER A 26 -13.50 -8.60 11.24
CA SER A 26 -13.62 -7.28 10.62
C SER A 26 -15.07 -6.81 10.53
N ASP A 27 -15.27 -5.52 10.72
CA ASP A 27 -16.51 -4.81 10.44
C ASP A 27 -16.24 -3.68 9.46
N ALA A 28 -16.84 -3.74 8.28
CA ALA A 28 -16.66 -2.76 7.20
C ALA A 28 -17.51 -1.49 7.38
N ASN A 29 -18.35 -1.43 8.40
CA ASN A 29 -19.23 -0.28 8.68
C ASN A 29 -19.42 -0.10 10.18
N ILE A 30 -18.32 -0.06 10.93
CA ILE A 30 -18.39 0.04 12.39
C ILE A 30 -19.24 1.26 12.81
N PHE A 31 -20.21 1.02 13.68
CA PHE A 31 -21.18 2.01 14.15
C PHE A 31 -21.95 2.76 13.04
N GLY A 32 -22.08 2.17 11.83
CA GLY A 32 -22.78 2.82 10.72
C GLY A 32 -22.04 4.01 10.09
N THR A 33 -20.77 4.19 10.39
CA THR A 33 -19.95 5.33 9.93
C THR A 33 -19.27 5.10 8.57
N GLY A 34 -19.37 3.90 8.01
CA GLY A 34 -18.62 3.49 6.81
C GLY A 34 -17.13 3.22 7.05
N ASN A 35 -16.68 3.29 8.31
CA ASN A 35 -15.31 3.00 8.67
C ASN A 35 -15.12 1.49 8.84
N THR A 36 -13.92 1.01 8.53
CA THR A 36 -13.56 -0.42 8.68
C THR A 36 -12.65 -0.60 9.89
N LEU A 37 -13.02 -1.54 10.76
CA LEU A 37 -12.16 -2.02 11.84
C LEU A 37 -11.83 -3.48 11.60
N LYS A 38 -10.55 -3.86 11.72
CA LYS A 38 -10.11 -5.25 11.71
C LYS A 38 -9.27 -5.54 12.95
N LEU A 39 -9.57 -6.65 13.57
CA LEU A 39 -8.83 -7.21 14.71
C LEU A 39 -8.30 -8.57 14.27
N LYS A 40 -7.00 -8.76 14.36
CA LYS A 40 -6.34 -10.02 14.02
C LYS A 40 -5.59 -10.54 15.23
N THR A 41 -5.73 -11.82 15.53
CA THR A 41 -5.02 -12.50 16.61
C THR A 41 -4.24 -13.66 16.03
N ASN A 42 -2.98 -13.76 16.40
CA ASN A 42 -2.07 -14.82 15.95
C ASN A 42 -1.79 -15.83 17.06
N PHE A 43 -1.74 -17.09 16.68
CA PHE A 43 -1.49 -18.24 17.56
C PHE A 43 -0.46 -19.18 16.93
N SER A 44 0.33 -19.82 17.76
CA SER A 44 1.15 -20.97 17.37
C SER A 44 0.26 -22.22 17.21
N ARG A 45 0.41 -22.98 16.13
CA ARG A 45 -0.31 -24.25 15.94
C ARG A 45 0.19 -25.39 16.84
N ARG A 46 1.43 -25.30 17.32
CA ARG A 46 2.06 -26.36 18.07
C ARG A 46 1.52 -26.47 19.50
N ASP A 47 1.35 -25.33 20.13
CA ASP A 47 1.05 -25.22 21.57
C ASP A 47 -0.07 -24.22 21.86
N PHE A 48 -0.73 -23.72 20.83
CA PHE A 48 -1.76 -22.66 20.92
C PHE A 48 -1.31 -21.42 21.69
N SER A 49 0.00 -21.21 21.80
CA SER A 49 0.52 -20.02 22.44
C SER A 49 0.11 -18.76 21.69
N TYR A 50 -0.19 -17.72 22.45
CA TYR A 50 -0.59 -16.43 21.93
C TYR A 50 0.59 -15.71 21.27
N GLY A 51 0.43 -15.32 20.01
CA GLY A 51 1.46 -14.64 19.21
C GLY A 51 1.36 -13.14 19.20
N GLY A 52 0.19 -12.58 19.45
CA GLY A 52 -0.06 -11.15 19.45
C GLY A 52 -1.31 -10.74 18.69
N ASN A 53 -1.64 -9.45 18.78
CA ASN A 53 -2.78 -8.83 18.09
C ASN A 53 -2.32 -7.74 17.15
N ILE A 54 -3.07 -7.55 16.07
CA ILE A 54 -2.97 -6.44 15.14
C ILE A 54 -4.35 -5.80 15.02
N VAL A 55 -4.40 -4.49 15.14
CA VAL A 55 -5.58 -3.67 14.95
C VAL A 55 -5.36 -2.82 13.69
N GLU A 56 -6.30 -2.88 12.78
CA GLU A 56 -6.32 -2.04 11.57
C GLU A 56 -7.62 -1.20 11.58
N TYR A 57 -7.48 0.10 11.37
CA TYR A 57 -8.62 0.99 11.27
C TYR A 57 -8.49 1.86 10.02
N LYS A 58 -9.55 1.87 9.21
CA LYS A 58 -9.60 2.64 7.96
C LYS A 58 -10.81 3.54 7.95
N ILE A 59 -10.58 4.80 7.65
CA ILE A 59 -11.61 5.82 7.46
C ILE A 59 -11.58 6.21 5.98
N PRO A 60 -12.45 5.64 5.14
CA PRO A 60 -12.61 6.13 3.78
C PRO A 60 -13.33 7.48 3.81
N ASN A 61 -12.92 8.40 2.98
CA ASN A 61 -13.58 9.69 2.82
C ASN A 61 -13.70 10.52 4.13
N VAL A 62 -12.57 10.79 4.78
CA VAL A 62 -12.48 11.58 6.01
C VAL A 62 -13.25 12.89 5.86
N LEU A 63 -14.29 13.08 6.69
CA LEU A 63 -15.15 14.28 6.69
C LEU A 63 -15.70 14.70 5.29
N GLY A 64 -15.89 13.76 4.39
CA GLY A 64 -16.39 14.05 3.04
C GLY A 64 -15.37 14.66 2.07
N THR A 65 -14.08 14.61 2.40
CA THR A 65 -13.00 15.25 1.63
C THR A 65 -12.33 14.35 0.60
N PHE A 66 -12.78 13.11 0.45
CA PHE A 66 -12.15 12.06 -0.37
C PHE A 66 -10.75 11.62 0.11
N TYR A 67 -10.31 12.06 1.27
CA TYR A 67 -9.12 11.52 1.90
C TYR A 67 -9.45 10.19 2.59
N THR A 68 -8.57 9.23 2.46
CA THR A 68 -8.59 7.98 3.22
C THR A 68 -7.51 8.04 4.29
N ALA A 69 -7.87 7.79 5.54
CA ALA A 69 -6.93 7.61 6.63
C ALA A 69 -6.85 6.13 7.00
N ASP A 70 -5.63 5.62 7.18
CA ASP A 70 -5.34 4.24 7.57
C ASP A 70 -4.49 4.28 8.85
N PHE A 71 -4.84 3.43 9.77
CA PHE A 71 -4.08 3.16 10.99
C PHE A 71 -3.91 1.65 11.14
N SER A 72 -2.70 1.20 11.43
CA SER A 72 -2.44 -0.18 11.82
C SER A 72 -1.43 -0.19 12.95
N ALA A 73 -1.73 -0.92 14.01
CA ALA A 73 -0.80 -1.12 15.11
C ALA A 73 -0.94 -2.53 15.66
N GLY A 74 0.18 -3.14 15.99
CA GLY A 74 0.12 -4.47 16.58
C GLY A 74 1.46 -5.13 16.76
N ARG A 75 1.34 -6.38 17.18
CA ARG A 75 2.49 -7.26 17.35
C ARG A 75 2.09 -8.68 16.95
N ASP A 76 3.03 -9.36 16.35
CA ASP A 76 2.94 -10.75 15.94
C ASP A 76 4.25 -11.45 16.29
N PHE A 77 4.22 -12.47 17.11
CA PHE A 77 5.37 -13.26 17.60
C PHE A 77 6.70 -12.50 17.69
N TYR A 78 7.25 -12.11 16.55
CA TYR A 78 8.58 -11.49 16.41
C TYR A 78 8.54 -10.08 15.84
N ASN A 79 7.37 -9.66 15.37
CA ASN A 79 7.20 -8.38 14.71
C ASN A 79 6.32 -7.46 15.56
N SER A 80 6.60 -6.19 15.53
CA SER A 80 5.67 -5.15 15.94
C SER A 80 5.67 -4.04 14.92
N GLU A 81 4.51 -3.48 14.66
CA GLU A 81 4.33 -2.45 13.66
C GLU A 81 3.40 -1.36 14.15
N LEU A 82 3.70 -0.16 13.69
CA LEU A 82 2.81 0.99 13.73
C LEU A 82 2.83 1.59 12.32
N ASN A 83 1.66 1.66 11.69
CA ASN A 83 1.52 2.29 10.38
C ASN A 83 0.44 3.37 10.45
N LEU A 84 0.74 4.51 9.87
CA LEU A 84 -0.15 5.65 9.73
C LEU A 84 -0.17 6.06 8.27
N GLY A 85 -1.34 6.24 7.70
CA GLY A 85 -1.50 6.65 6.31
C GLY A 85 -2.60 7.69 6.17
N LEU A 86 -2.37 8.67 5.31
CA LEU A 86 -3.37 9.61 4.84
C LEU A 86 -3.14 9.80 3.34
N ARG A 87 -4.15 9.54 2.52
CA ARG A 87 -4.02 9.69 1.08
C ARG A 87 -5.32 10.14 0.41
N LYS A 88 -5.17 10.89 -0.65
CA LYS A 88 -6.19 11.19 -1.65
C LYS A 88 -5.63 10.85 -3.01
N GLU A 89 -6.32 10.00 -3.73
CA GLU A 89 -5.97 9.61 -5.09
C GLU A 89 -6.68 10.51 -6.12
N PHE A 90 -6.24 10.47 -7.37
CA PHE A 90 -6.96 11.12 -8.46
C PHE A 90 -8.36 10.54 -8.60
N ILE A 91 -9.38 11.38 -8.47
CA ILE A 91 -10.80 11.01 -8.62
C ILE A 91 -11.36 11.46 -9.96
N ARG A 92 -10.80 12.53 -10.50
CA ARG A 92 -11.22 13.14 -11.76
C ARG A 92 -10.03 13.30 -12.70
N PRO A 93 -10.29 13.41 -14.02
CA PRO A 93 -9.23 13.62 -15.01
C PRO A 93 -8.39 14.90 -14.80
N THR A 94 -8.99 15.91 -14.15
CA THR A 94 -8.29 17.11 -13.69
C THR A 94 -8.45 17.18 -12.19
N ASP A 95 -7.44 16.75 -11.46
CA ASP A 95 -7.46 16.64 -10.00
C ASP A 95 -6.04 16.64 -9.45
N TYR A 96 -5.92 16.54 -8.14
CA TYR A 96 -4.65 16.35 -7.43
C TYR A 96 -4.70 15.07 -6.59
N GLU A 97 -3.56 14.46 -6.41
CA GLU A 97 -3.31 13.42 -5.43
C GLU A 97 -2.33 13.93 -4.38
N ILE A 98 -2.42 13.40 -3.20
CA ILE A 98 -1.47 13.61 -2.13
C ILE A 98 -1.53 12.43 -1.19
N GLY A 99 -0.39 12.06 -0.63
CA GLY A 99 -0.35 11.02 0.38
C GLY A 99 0.85 11.17 1.29
N LEU A 100 0.67 10.61 2.47
CA LEU A 100 1.68 10.49 3.51
C LEU A 100 1.50 9.13 4.16
N THR A 101 2.59 8.37 4.27
CA THR A 101 2.65 7.16 5.08
C THR A 101 3.84 7.22 6.02
N TYR A 102 3.60 6.84 7.26
CA TYR A 102 4.65 6.64 8.26
C TYR A 102 4.56 5.22 8.80
N SER A 103 5.70 4.55 8.96
CA SER A 103 5.76 3.25 9.63
C SER A 103 6.95 3.15 10.58
N ASP A 104 6.72 2.55 11.74
CA ASP A 104 7.76 2.10 12.70
C ASP A 104 7.61 0.58 12.82
N ILE A 105 8.57 -0.16 12.26
CA ILE A 105 8.53 -1.61 12.14
C ILE A 105 9.72 -2.20 12.89
N LYS A 106 9.42 -3.16 13.77
CA LYS A 106 10.41 -3.98 14.45
C LYS A 106 10.18 -5.43 14.05
N SER A 107 11.18 -6.08 13.50
CA SER A 107 11.08 -7.46 13.02
C SER A 107 12.34 -8.25 13.34
N LYS A 108 12.18 -9.56 13.54
CA LYS A 108 13.32 -10.48 13.53
C LYS A 108 13.59 -10.93 12.11
N ARG A 109 14.81 -10.74 11.63
CA ARG A 109 15.28 -11.27 10.35
C ARG A 109 16.36 -12.32 10.58
N TYR A 110 16.20 -13.45 9.94
CA TYR A 110 17.22 -14.49 9.92
C TYR A 110 18.36 -14.05 8.97
N MET A 111 19.58 -14.07 9.49
CA MET A 111 20.79 -13.76 8.74
C MET A 111 21.52 -15.07 8.44
N VAL A 112 21.51 -15.45 7.17
CA VAL A 112 22.11 -16.72 6.72
C VAL A 112 23.60 -16.79 7.09
N ASP A 113 24.33 -15.70 6.88
CA ASP A 113 25.78 -15.64 7.13
C ASP A 113 26.17 -15.78 8.61
N LEU A 114 25.26 -15.43 9.51
CA LEU A 114 25.49 -15.48 10.96
C LEU A 114 24.75 -16.64 11.63
N ASP A 115 24.01 -17.43 10.87
CA ASP A 115 23.14 -18.51 11.35
C ASP A 115 22.29 -18.09 12.58
N THR A 116 21.82 -16.87 12.59
CA THR A 116 21.06 -16.32 13.72
C THR A 116 20.00 -15.33 13.29
N SER A 117 19.01 -15.13 14.16
CA SER A 117 17.96 -14.13 13.96
C SER A 117 18.30 -12.84 14.70
N LEU A 118 18.43 -11.75 13.98
CA LEU A 118 18.71 -10.43 14.54
C LEU A 118 17.47 -9.54 14.48
N LEU A 119 17.38 -8.65 15.47
CA LEU A 119 16.32 -7.68 15.55
C LEU A 119 16.65 -6.48 14.67
N VAL A 120 15.76 -6.18 13.73
CA VAL A 120 15.80 -4.99 12.87
C VAL A 120 14.68 -4.06 13.28
N LYS A 121 14.99 -2.78 13.46
CA LYS A 121 14.01 -1.72 13.67
C LYS A 121 14.22 -0.62 12.65
N VAL A 122 13.18 -0.33 11.86
CA VAL A 122 13.19 0.67 10.80
C VAL A 122 12.00 1.61 10.94
N ARG A 123 12.24 2.88 10.67
CA ARG A 123 11.22 3.91 10.49
C ARG A 123 11.23 4.37 9.05
N ASN A 124 10.07 4.37 8.44
CA ASN A 124 9.90 4.85 7.09
C ASN A 124 8.92 6.02 7.09
N LEU A 125 9.20 7.00 6.25
CA LEU A 125 8.26 8.04 5.85
C LEU A 125 8.21 8.06 4.33
N ASP A 126 7.02 8.24 3.80
CA ASP A 126 6.79 8.37 2.38
C ASP A 126 5.73 9.46 2.17
N VAL A 127 6.09 10.49 1.43
CA VAL A 127 5.23 11.63 1.10
C VAL A 127 5.22 11.80 -0.40
N TRP A 128 4.03 11.85 -0.99
CA TRP A 128 3.90 12.09 -2.43
C TRP A 128 2.77 13.05 -2.72
N GLY A 129 2.86 13.66 -3.89
CA GLY A 129 1.81 14.51 -4.40
C GLY A 129 1.93 14.65 -5.91
N GLY A 130 0.79 14.92 -6.54
CA GLY A 130 0.72 15.07 -7.98
C GLY A 130 -0.50 15.85 -8.42
N LYS A 131 -0.47 16.26 -9.68
CA LYS A 131 -1.58 16.95 -10.33
C LYS A 131 -1.77 16.40 -11.73
N SER A 132 -3.03 16.15 -12.09
CA SER A 132 -3.41 15.78 -13.44
C SER A 132 -4.22 16.89 -14.11
N HIS A 133 -4.13 16.94 -15.43
CA HIS A 133 -4.90 17.85 -16.26
C HIS A 133 -5.39 17.16 -17.53
N TYR A 134 -6.67 17.26 -17.81
CA TYR A 134 -7.26 16.66 -18.99
C TYR A 134 -7.12 17.57 -20.23
N ILE A 135 -6.50 17.03 -21.28
CA ILE A 135 -6.29 17.73 -22.56
C ILE A 135 -7.31 17.23 -23.58
N ARG A 136 -8.26 18.08 -23.92
CA ARG A 136 -9.37 17.75 -24.83
C ARG A 136 -8.91 17.32 -26.23
N SER A 137 -7.87 17.98 -26.78
CA SER A 137 -7.39 17.72 -28.13
C SER A 137 -6.90 16.30 -28.35
N ILE A 138 -6.22 15.71 -27.35
CA ILE A 138 -5.71 14.35 -27.40
C ILE A 138 -6.60 13.35 -26.64
N LYS A 139 -7.67 13.83 -25.99
CA LYS A 139 -8.59 13.04 -25.17
C LYS A 139 -7.87 12.19 -24.11
N SER A 140 -6.86 12.77 -23.47
CA SER A 140 -6.00 12.11 -22.49
C SER A 140 -5.64 13.08 -21.37
N SER A 141 -5.27 12.55 -20.23
CA SER A 141 -4.79 13.35 -19.10
C SER A 141 -3.27 13.31 -19.04
N VAL A 142 -2.66 14.44 -18.78
CA VAL A 142 -1.24 14.59 -18.43
C VAL A 142 -1.17 14.69 -16.91
N PHE A 143 -0.18 14.07 -16.31
CA PHE A 143 0.07 14.20 -14.89
C PHE A 143 1.54 14.46 -14.58
N LEU A 144 1.77 15.12 -13.46
CA LEU A 144 3.08 15.31 -12.83
C LEU A 144 2.97 14.90 -11.38
N THR A 145 3.95 14.17 -10.89
CA THR A 145 4.03 13.67 -9.52
C THR A 145 5.40 13.89 -8.93
N GLY A 146 5.46 14.09 -7.62
CA GLY A 146 6.69 14.09 -6.84
C GLY A 146 6.54 13.21 -5.62
N ARG A 147 7.62 12.54 -5.20
CA ARG A 147 7.66 11.66 -4.05
C ARG A 147 8.97 11.86 -3.30
N TYR A 148 8.88 11.96 -1.99
CA TYR A 148 10.00 11.89 -1.08
C TYR A 148 9.79 10.73 -0.12
N SER A 149 10.80 9.90 0.05
CA SER A 149 10.78 8.82 1.01
C SER A 149 12.10 8.73 1.76
N TYR A 150 12.03 8.28 3.02
CA TYR A 150 13.21 7.90 3.76
C TYR A 150 13.01 6.60 4.52
N ALA A 151 14.11 5.89 4.76
CA ALA A 151 14.20 4.78 5.68
C ALA A 151 15.37 4.99 6.65
N ARG A 152 15.13 4.81 7.94
CA ARG A 152 16.13 4.94 9.01
C ARG A 152 16.09 3.72 9.91
N PHE A 153 17.23 3.07 10.00
CA PHE A 153 17.38 1.87 10.82
C PHE A 153 17.95 2.24 12.19
N SER A 154 17.14 2.20 13.23
CA SER A 154 17.59 2.44 14.60
C SER A 154 18.22 1.21 15.26
N ARG A 155 17.97 0.01 14.71
CA ARG A 155 18.58 -1.26 15.11
C ARG A 155 18.68 -2.18 13.91
N ARG A 156 19.88 -2.67 13.63
CA ARG A 156 20.15 -3.56 12.49
C ARG A 156 21.46 -4.32 12.73
N PRO A 157 21.72 -5.40 11.95
CA PRO A 157 23.04 -6.03 11.86
C PRO A 157 24.09 -5.04 11.39
N PRO A 158 25.38 -5.38 11.51
CA PRO A 158 26.46 -4.63 10.84
C PRO A 158 26.19 -4.53 9.34
N VAL A 159 26.45 -3.36 8.78
CA VAL A 159 26.34 -3.07 7.35
C VAL A 159 27.64 -2.45 6.84
N THR A 160 27.96 -2.69 5.57
CA THR A 160 29.02 -2.02 4.83
C THR A 160 28.50 -1.68 3.44
N ALA A 161 29.24 -0.99 2.62
CA ALA A 161 28.83 -0.64 1.26
C ALA A 161 28.32 -1.84 0.46
N ASP A 162 28.94 -3.01 0.61
CA ASP A 162 28.62 -4.23 -0.13
C ASP A 162 27.82 -5.27 0.69
N TYR A 163 27.70 -5.07 2.00
CA TYR A 163 27.07 -6.02 2.89
C TYR A 163 25.74 -5.48 3.43
N ASN A 164 24.66 -6.24 3.22
CA ASN A 164 23.30 -5.91 3.63
C ASN A 164 22.78 -4.56 3.08
N PRO A 165 22.86 -4.27 1.77
CA PRO A 165 22.43 -2.99 1.20
C PRO A 165 20.95 -2.67 1.45
N ALA A 166 20.10 -3.69 1.59
CA ALA A 166 18.67 -3.52 1.94
C ALA A 166 18.42 -2.98 3.36
N LEU A 167 19.47 -2.85 4.19
CA LEU A 167 19.40 -2.31 5.54
C LEU A 167 20.12 -0.97 5.67
N HIS A 168 20.54 -0.36 4.56
CA HIS A 168 21.15 0.97 4.57
C HIS A 168 20.09 2.05 4.83
N ASP A 169 20.47 3.06 5.58
CA ASP A 169 19.71 4.29 5.68
C ASP A 169 19.69 4.99 4.32
N HIS A 170 18.54 5.45 3.90
CA HIS A 170 18.43 6.17 2.63
C HIS A 170 17.30 7.19 2.62
N ASP A 171 17.48 8.21 1.81
CA ASP A 171 16.47 9.17 1.37
C ASP A 171 16.33 9.07 -0.14
N ALA A 172 15.15 9.28 -0.67
CA ALA A 172 14.93 9.32 -2.11
C ALA A 172 13.96 10.43 -2.48
N MET A 173 14.25 11.11 -3.57
CA MET A 173 13.35 12.08 -4.20
C MET A 173 13.13 11.68 -5.65
N LEU A 174 11.88 11.43 -6.00
CA LEU A 174 11.46 10.99 -7.33
C LEU A 174 10.49 12.01 -7.93
N PHE A 175 10.62 12.23 -9.23
CA PHE A 175 9.69 13.02 -10.02
C PHE A 175 9.19 12.17 -11.17
N GLY A 176 7.88 12.15 -11.36
CA GLY A 176 7.24 11.41 -12.42
C GLY A 176 6.34 12.31 -13.26
N GLY A 177 6.20 11.95 -14.52
CA GLY A 177 5.25 12.60 -15.40
C GLY A 177 4.83 11.67 -16.51
N GLY A 178 3.63 11.86 -17.01
CA GLY A 178 3.13 10.97 -18.03
C GLY A 178 1.77 11.33 -18.58
N LEU A 179 1.28 10.41 -19.38
CA LEU A 179 0.00 10.48 -20.08
C LEU A 179 -0.84 9.26 -19.71
N TYR A 180 -2.11 9.47 -19.45
CA TYR A 180 -3.04 8.36 -19.33
C TYR A 180 -4.36 8.68 -20.01
N ARG A 181 -5.00 7.62 -20.50
CA ARG A 181 -6.35 7.65 -21.03
C ARG A 181 -7.09 6.45 -20.51
N GLU A 182 -8.21 6.72 -19.87
CA GLU A 182 -9.04 5.67 -19.31
C GLU A 182 -10.45 5.77 -19.90
N LYS A 183 -10.97 4.63 -20.28
CA LYS A 183 -12.35 4.44 -20.73
C LYS A 183 -12.92 3.24 -20.02
N PHE A 184 -14.19 3.30 -19.70
CA PHE A 184 -14.89 2.21 -19.07
C PHE A 184 -15.90 1.61 -20.05
N TYR A 185 -15.84 0.28 -20.17
CA TYR A 185 -16.87 -0.49 -20.85
C TYR A 185 -17.68 -1.27 -19.83
N THR A 186 -18.98 -1.30 -20.05
CA THR A 186 -19.88 -2.11 -19.25
C THR A 186 -19.87 -3.54 -19.81
N ALA A 187 -19.48 -4.50 -19.02
CA ALA A 187 -19.56 -5.92 -19.32
C ALA A 187 -20.43 -6.64 -18.30
N ASN A 188 -20.97 -7.79 -18.70
CA ASN A 188 -21.75 -8.64 -17.82
C ASN A 188 -20.99 -9.95 -17.62
N MET A 189 -21.02 -10.50 -16.42
CA MET A 189 -20.51 -11.85 -16.10
C MET A 189 -18.99 -12.07 -16.30
N VAL A 190 -18.15 -11.07 -16.09
CA VAL A 190 -16.69 -11.25 -16.21
C VAL A 190 -16.11 -11.81 -14.90
N TYR A 191 -16.47 -11.24 -13.76
CA TYR A 191 -16.02 -11.68 -12.44
C TYR A 191 -17.13 -12.22 -11.54
N GLY A 192 -18.39 -11.97 -11.87
CA GLY A 192 -19.52 -12.43 -11.08
C GLY A 192 -20.81 -12.63 -11.89
N PHE A 193 -21.60 -13.62 -11.49
CA PHE A 193 -22.88 -13.91 -12.12
C PHE A 193 -23.91 -12.80 -11.81
N GLY A 194 -24.49 -12.21 -12.87
CA GLY A 194 -25.62 -11.29 -12.75
C GLY A 194 -25.28 -9.85 -12.35
N THR A 195 -24.00 -9.47 -12.29
CA THR A 195 -23.55 -8.11 -12.03
C THR A 195 -23.08 -7.41 -13.31
N ARG A 196 -23.38 -6.12 -13.41
CA ARG A 196 -22.74 -5.25 -14.42
C ARG A 196 -21.39 -4.80 -13.87
N GLU A 197 -20.36 -5.02 -14.65
CA GLU A 197 -19.00 -4.69 -14.30
C GLU A 197 -18.47 -3.62 -15.25
N TYR A 198 -17.68 -2.69 -14.71
CA TYR A 198 -17.01 -1.66 -15.49
C TYR A 198 -15.57 -2.09 -15.70
N LEU A 199 -15.22 -2.42 -16.94
CA LEU A 199 -13.86 -2.77 -17.31
C LEU A 199 -13.13 -1.53 -17.79
N ALA A 200 -12.04 -1.20 -17.12
CA ALA A 200 -11.17 -0.12 -17.54
C ALA A 200 -10.34 -0.52 -18.77
N THR A 201 -10.34 0.33 -19.78
CA THR A 201 -9.50 0.20 -20.98
C THR A 201 -8.81 1.50 -21.25
N GLY A 202 -7.65 1.44 -21.88
CA GLY A 202 -6.89 2.62 -22.20
C GLY A 202 -5.39 2.39 -22.18
N TYR A 203 -4.63 3.43 -21.90
CA TYR A 203 -3.19 3.35 -21.76
C TYR A 203 -2.68 4.31 -20.69
N LYS A 204 -1.54 3.97 -20.12
CA LYS A 204 -0.73 4.82 -19.27
C LYS A 204 0.72 4.73 -19.74
N ALA A 205 1.33 5.86 -20.00
CA ALA A 205 2.76 5.99 -20.25
C ALA A 205 3.34 6.94 -19.19
N GLU A 206 4.43 6.54 -18.56
CA GLU A 206 5.01 7.25 -17.44
C GLU A 206 6.54 7.21 -17.52
N LEU A 207 7.16 8.34 -17.25
CA LEU A 207 8.59 8.51 -17.05
C LEU A 207 8.82 8.96 -15.62
N VAL A 208 9.74 8.30 -14.92
CA VAL A 208 10.12 8.64 -13.55
C VAL A 208 11.63 8.84 -13.52
N SER A 209 12.07 9.93 -12.90
CA SER A 209 13.48 10.19 -12.63
C SER A 209 13.66 10.63 -11.19
N GLY A 210 14.83 10.41 -10.63
CA GLY A 210 15.11 10.83 -9.28
C GLY A 210 16.51 10.52 -8.80
N TYR A 211 16.70 10.80 -7.54
CA TYR A 211 17.96 10.61 -6.86
C TYR A 211 17.71 10.04 -5.47
N SER A 212 18.56 9.11 -5.07
CA SER A 212 18.59 8.51 -3.74
C SER A 212 19.92 8.80 -3.08
N TRP A 213 19.86 9.33 -1.87
CA TRP A 213 21.01 9.53 -1.00
C TRP A 213 21.09 8.37 -0.02
N GLY A 214 22.08 7.53 -0.21
CA GLY A 214 22.31 6.38 0.65
C GLY A 214 23.35 6.65 1.73
N GLU A 215 23.43 5.77 2.70
CA GLU A 215 24.45 5.81 3.75
C GLU A 215 25.87 5.59 3.21
N PHE A 216 26.01 4.80 2.15
CA PHE A 216 27.28 4.44 1.53
C PHE A 216 27.36 4.85 0.07
N ASN A 217 26.25 4.80 -0.65
CA ASN A 217 26.20 5.07 -2.09
C ASN A 217 24.99 5.93 -2.42
N ASP A 218 25.20 6.86 -3.32
CA ASP A 218 24.15 7.66 -3.93
C ASP A 218 23.80 7.08 -5.30
N GLU A 219 22.52 7.11 -5.67
CA GLU A 219 22.05 6.49 -6.91
C GLU A 219 21.10 7.42 -7.68
N MET A 220 21.27 7.44 -8.99
CA MET A 220 20.27 8.05 -9.90
C MET A 220 19.29 7.00 -10.36
N TYR A 221 18.03 7.36 -10.36
CA TYR A 221 16.95 6.53 -10.88
C TYR A 221 16.38 7.12 -12.16
N LEU A 222 16.20 6.27 -13.18
CA LEU A 222 15.43 6.57 -14.37
C LEU A 222 14.60 5.35 -14.74
N GLY A 223 13.28 5.55 -14.81
CA GLY A 223 12.34 4.50 -15.13
C GLY A 223 11.31 4.96 -16.14
N MET A 224 10.91 4.04 -17.03
CA MET A 224 9.83 4.25 -17.97
C MET A 224 8.87 3.08 -17.88
N SER A 225 7.58 3.36 -17.87
CA SER A 225 6.55 2.34 -17.92
C SER A 225 5.52 2.65 -19.00
N TYR A 226 5.02 1.61 -19.63
CA TYR A 226 3.88 1.69 -20.53
C TYR A 226 2.92 0.55 -20.26
N GLN A 227 1.67 0.88 -20.04
CA GLN A 227 0.60 -0.06 -19.78
C GLN A 227 -0.54 0.20 -20.76
N THR A 228 -1.10 -0.85 -21.31
CA THR A 228 -2.29 -0.76 -22.15
C THR A 228 -3.26 -1.87 -21.78
N GLY A 229 -4.52 -1.53 -21.70
CA GLY A 229 -5.63 -2.46 -21.49
C GLY A 229 -6.65 -2.28 -22.61
N GLY A 230 -7.04 -3.37 -23.25
CA GLY A 230 -8.06 -3.37 -24.29
C GLY A 230 -8.90 -4.63 -24.21
N PHE A 231 -10.18 -4.51 -24.52
CA PHE A 231 -11.06 -5.64 -24.72
C PHE A 231 -11.16 -5.90 -26.23
N ARG A 232 -10.72 -7.07 -26.66
CA ARG A 232 -11.01 -7.55 -28.03
C ARG A 232 -12.32 -8.33 -27.94
N GLY A 233 -13.43 -7.71 -28.36
CA GLY A 233 -14.69 -8.43 -28.52
C GLY A 233 -14.49 -9.60 -29.48
N MET A 234 -14.91 -10.77 -29.08
CA MET A 234 -15.18 -11.87 -29.99
C MET A 234 -16.48 -11.62 -30.71
#